data_064a2997e5f926be36bb19900206de93
#
_entry.id   064a2997e5f926be36bb19900206de93
#
_cell.length_a   1.000
_cell.length_b   1.000
_cell.length_c   1.000
_cell.angle_alpha   90.00
_cell.angle_beta   90.00
_cell.angle_gamma   90.00
#
_symmetry.space_group_name_H-M   'P 1'
#
loop_
_entity.id
_entity.type
_entity.pdbx_description
1 polymer ?
#
loop_
_entity_poly.entity_id
_entity_poly.type
_entity_poly.pdbx_seq_one_letter_code
_entity_poly.pdbx_strand_id
1 'polypeptide(L)'
;MLFRSWIGFPLAELVKRADPLPGATHLRFLSFLRKDQAPNQSGLFSTDLWPYHEGLTLAEATNELAFLAVGVYGRELPKQHGAPIRLVLPWKYGFKSIKSIVEISFTDRQPSTFWSSLGPDEYGFWANVNPDVDHPRWSQKSERMLGTGERRPTVIFNGYGEHVSHLYRPPRREFFY
;
A
#
# COMPACT_ATOMS: atom_id res chain seq x y z
N MET A 1 -8.43 8.04 -13.13
CA MET A 1 -9.87 7.66 -13.18
C MET A 1 -10.27 6.54 -12.20
N LEU A 2 -9.35 6.02 -11.42
CA LEU A 2 -9.57 4.93 -10.45
C LEU A 2 -10.38 5.33 -9.21
N PHE A 3 -10.40 6.60 -8.85
CA PHE A 3 -11.06 7.07 -7.63
C PHE A 3 -12.60 7.14 -7.70
N ARG A 4 -13.19 7.14 -8.86
CA ARG A 4 -14.66 7.22 -9.00
C ARG A 4 -15.41 6.00 -8.46
N SER A 5 -14.75 4.88 -8.25
CA SER A 5 -15.35 3.66 -7.72
C SER A 5 -15.19 3.50 -6.22
N TRP A 6 -14.20 4.15 -5.60
CA TRP A 6 -13.96 4.10 -4.17
C TRP A 6 -14.78 5.15 -3.43
N ILE A 7 -15.32 4.78 -2.28
CA ILE A 7 -15.99 5.66 -1.34
C ILE A 7 -15.11 5.72 -0.09
N GLY A 8 -14.82 6.92 0.39
CA GLY A 8 -13.92 7.12 1.53
C GLY A 8 -13.43 8.56 1.61
N PHE A 9 -12.21 8.75 2.07
CA PHE A 9 -11.62 10.08 2.29
C PHE A 9 -10.09 10.06 2.14
N PRO A 10 -9.46 11.20 1.82
CA PRO A 10 -8.00 11.32 1.77
C PRO A 10 -7.36 10.96 3.12
N LEU A 11 -6.26 10.18 3.08
CA LEU A 11 -5.51 9.85 4.28
C LEU A 11 -4.98 11.12 4.98
N ALA A 12 -4.67 12.15 4.22
CA ALA A 12 -4.25 13.47 4.73
C ALA A 12 -5.23 14.07 5.74
N GLU A 13 -6.54 13.86 5.58
CA GLU A 13 -7.55 14.37 6.53
C GLU A 13 -7.47 13.66 7.89
N LEU A 14 -7.17 12.37 7.89
CA LEU A 14 -6.94 11.62 9.13
C LEU A 14 -5.64 12.09 9.80
N VAL A 15 -4.56 12.25 9.04
CA VAL A 15 -3.28 12.75 9.56
C VAL A 15 -3.46 14.12 10.20
N LYS A 16 -4.15 15.04 9.52
CA LYS A 16 -4.45 16.38 10.03
C LYS A 16 -5.23 16.36 11.34
N ARG A 17 -6.24 15.47 11.45
CA ARG A 17 -7.06 15.35 12.66
C ARG A 17 -6.33 14.69 13.83
N ALA A 18 -5.40 13.78 13.51
CA ALA A 18 -4.62 13.08 14.53
C ALA A 18 -3.52 13.96 15.14
N ASP A 19 -3.15 15.06 14.46
CA ASP A 19 -2.15 16.04 14.90
C ASP A 19 -0.88 15.38 15.46
N PRO A 20 -0.12 14.63 14.62
CA PRO A 20 1.00 13.84 15.09
C PRO A 20 2.09 14.70 15.73
N LEU A 21 2.79 14.15 16.70
CA LEU A 21 3.92 14.82 17.34
C LEU A 21 5.00 15.22 16.32
N PRO A 22 5.72 16.32 16.55
CA PRO A 22 6.70 16.88 15.59
C PRO A 22 7.81 15.91 15.14
N GLY A 23 8.09 14.85 15.90
CA GLY A 23 9.07 13.83 15.55
C GLY A 23 8.53 12.71 14.65
N ALA A 24 7.24 12.69 14.32
CA ALA A 24 6.66 11.66 13.47
C ALA A 24 7.14 11.82 12.02
N THR A 25 7.68 10.75 11.45
CA THR A 25 8.18 10.71 10.07
C THR A 25 7.43 9.69 9.21
N HIS A 26 6.80 8.71 9.83
CA HIS A 26 6.10 7.61 9.16
C HIS A 26 4.77 7.27 9.82
N LEU A 27 3.92 6.59 9.05
CA LEU A 27 2.74 5.88 9.53
C LEU A 27 2.98 4.38 9.47
N ARG A 28 2.50 3.65 10.46
CA ARG A 28 2.39 2.20 10.47
C ARG A 28 0.92 1.81 10.49
N PHE A 29 0.56 0.85 9.67
CA PHE A 29 -0.79 0.30 9.56
C PHE A 29 -0.76 -1.17 9.98
N LEU A 30 -1.79 -1.61 10.72
CA LEU A 30 -1.93 -2.98 11.16
C LEU A 30 -3.30 -3.52 10.73
N SER A 31 -3.32 -4.71 10.16
CA SER A 31 -4.53 -5.45 9.85
C SER A 31 -4.95 -6.31 11.03
N PHE A 32 -6.16 -6.87 10.99
CA PHE A 32 -6.67 -7.76 12.03
C PHE A 32 -5.87 -9.07 12.14
N LEU A 33 -5.89 -9.67 13.33
CA LEU A 33 -5.42 -11.02 13.59
C LEU A 33 -6.56 -11.84 14.20
N ARG A 34 -7.12 -12.77 13.42
CA ARG A 34 -8.21 -13.66 13.86
C ARG A 34 -8.04 -15.01 13.20
N LYS A 35 -7.22 -15.86 13.81
CA LYS A 35 -6.82 -17.16 13.26
C LYS A 35 -8.01 -18.13 13.09
N ASP A 36 -9.04 -17.99 13.89
CA ASP A 36 -10.32 -18.73 13.82
C ASP A 36 -11.19 -18.34 12.62
N GLN A 37 -11.08 -17.12 12.12
CA GLN A 37 -11.87 -16.58 11.01
C GLN A 37 -11.07 -16.43 9.72
N ALA A 38 -9.75 -16.42 9.81
CA ALA A 38 -8.82 -16.28 8.70
C ALA A 38 -7.76 -17.40 8.74
N PRO A 39 -8.09 -18.61 8.27
CA PRO A 39 -7.21 -19.79 8.41
C PRO A 39 -5.79 -19.61 7.87
N ASN A 40 -5.62 -18.77 6.84
CA ASN A 40 -4.29 -18.46 6.29
C ASN A 40 -3.37 -17.73 7.26
N GLN A 41 -3.91 -17.20 8.36
CA GLN A 41 -3.12 -16.59 9.44
C GLN A 41 -2.56 -17.62 10.42
N SER A 42 -2.92 -18.92 10.27
CA SER A 42 -2.48 -20.05 11.12
C SER A 42 -1.99 -21.26 10.34
N GLY A 43 -1.96 -21.21 9.00
CA GLY A 43 -1.54 -22.31 8.14
C GLY A 43 -0.04 -22.58 8.13
N LEU A 44 0.39 -23.58 7.35
CA LEU A 44 1.79 -24.04 7.21
C LEU A 44 2.75 -22.90 6.77
N PHE A 45 2.21 -21.84 6.13
CA PHE A 45 2.92 -20.63 5.75
C PHE A 45 2.63 -19.45 6.70
N SER A 46 1.99 -19.73 7.85
CA SER A 46 1.81 -18.75 8.90
C SER A 46 3.19 -18.46 9.50
N THR A 47 3.66 -17.29 9.24
CA THR A 47 4.88 -16.76 9.85
C THR A 47 4.51 -16.03 11.14
N ASP A 48 5.44 -15.89 12.06
CA ASP A 48 5.28 -15.01 13.24
C ASP A 48 5.15 -13.53 12.86
N LEU A 49 5.15 -13.24 11.54
CA LEU A 49 5.00 -11.90 10.97
C LEU A 49 3.54 -11.38 10.99
N TRP A 50 2.54 -12.27 11.14
CA TRP A 50 1.16 -11.82 11.29
C TRP A 50 0.96 -11.04 12.61
N PRO A 51 0.12 -10.01 12.64
CA PRO A 51 -0.82 -9.54 11.60
C PRO A 51 -0.13 -8.83 10.44
N TYR A 52 -0.81 -8.78 9.29
CA TYR A 52 -0.32 -8.04 8.12
C TYR A 52 -0.12 -6.57 8.50
N HIS A 53 1.03 -6.02 8.16
CA HIS A 53 1.41 -4.66 8.51
C HIS A 53 2.12 -3.96 7.36
N GLU A 54 1.90 -2.65 7.26
CA GLU A 54 2.46 -1.79 6.23
C GLU A 54 2.88 -0.44 6.79
N GLY A 55 3.68 0.28 6.01
CA GLY A 55 4.14 1.60 6.38
C GLY A 55 4.13 2.57 5.20
N LEU A 56 4.00 3.85 5.50
CA LEU A 56 4.20 4.98 4.59
C LEU A 56 5.06 6.03 5.26
N THR A 57 5.78 6.82 4.48
CA THR A 57 6.28 8.09 4.98
C THR A 57 5.13 9.07 5.22
N LEU A 58 5.34 10.05 6.10
CA LEU A 58 4.35 11.09 6.32
C LEU A 58 4.06 11.90 5.04
N ALA A 59 5.09 12.11 4.21
CA ALA A 59 4.96 12.78 2.92
C ALA A 59 4.06 11.99 1.95
N GLU A 60 4.18 10.66 1.88
CA GLU A 60 3.29 9.81 1.09
C GLU A 60 1.87 9.80 1.65
N ALA A 61 1.73 9.72 2.98
CA ALA A 61 0.43 9.69 3.64
C ALA A 61 -0.38 10.98 3.47
N THR A 62 0.30 12.11 3.31
CA THR A 62 -0.34 13.43 3.08
C THR A 62 -0.48 13.79 1.60
N ASN A 63 -0.01 12.93 0.68
CA ASN A 63 -0.24 13.13 -0.75
C ASN A 63 -1.73 12.98 -1.09
N GLU A 64 -2.21 13.77 -2.06
CA GLU A 64 -3.60 13.81 -2.49
C GLU A 64 -4.16 12.46 -2.99
N LEU A 65 -3.28 11.56 -3.46
CA LEU A 65 -3.65 10.24 -3.96
C LEU A 65 -3.70 9.15 -2.88
N ALA A 66 -3.21 9.42 -1.67
CA ALA A 66 -3.32 8.46 -0.55
C ALA A 66 -4.74 8.51 0.02
N PHE A 67 -5.46 7.39 -0.09
CA PHE A 67 -6.89 7.36 0.18
C PHE A 67 -7.27 6.20 1.11
N LEU A 68 -8.16 6.47 2.06
CA LEU A 68 -8.78 5.46 2.91
C LEU A 68 -10.19 5.16 2.39
N ALA A 69 -10.41 3.93 1.93
CA ALA A 69 -11.67 3.49 1.36
C ALA A 69 -12.49 2.67 2.37
N VAL A 70 -13.77 2.98 2.46
CA VAL A 70 -14.79 2.28 3.26
C VAL A 70 -15.88 1.68 2.38
N GLY A 71 -15.87 1.97 1.09
CA GLY A 71 -16.83 1.46 0.10
C GLY A 71 -16.28 1.43 -1.30
N VAL A 72 -16.99 0.74 -2.19
CA VAL A 72 -16.69 0.60 -3.62
C VAL A 72 -17.96 0.44 -4.44
N TYR A 73 -18.02 1.08 -5.62
CA TYR A 73 -19.17 1.02 -6.53
C TYR A 73 -20.54 1.35 -5.88
N GLY A 74 -20.58 2.37 -5.02
CA GLY A 74 -21.80 2.82 -4.35
C GLY A 74 -22.26 1.96 -3.17
N ARG A 75 -21.44 1.00 -2.71
CA ARG A 75 -21.76 0.07 -1.61
C ARG A 75 -20.65 0.05 -0.56
N GLU A 76 -21.00 -0.41 0.64
CA GLU A 76 -20.00 -0.71 1.66
C GLU A 76 -18.96 -1.70 1.19
N LEU A 77 -17.76 -1.58 1.72
CA LEU A 77 -16.64 -2.44 1.35
C LEU A 77 -16.86 -3.89 1.83
N PRO A 78 -16.88 -4.89 0.94
CA PRO A 78 -16.96 -6.29 1.34
C PRO A 78 -15.73 -6.70 2.16
N LYS A 79 -15.89 -7.68 3.06
CA LYS A 79 -14.80 -8.19 3.93
C LYS A 79 -13.55 -8.57 3.14
N GLN A 80 -13.70 -9.33 2.05
CA GLN A 80 -12.59 -9.75 1.19
C GLN A 80 -11.92 -8.62 0.41
N HIS A 81 -12.58 -7.48 0.26
CA HIS A 81 -12.01 -6.26 -0.34
C HIS A 81 -11.38 -5.33 0.71
N GLY A 82 -11.47 -5.67 1.99
CA GLY A 82 -10.74 -5.00 3.05
C GLY A 82 -11.57 -4.18 4.02
N ALA A 83 -12.87 -4.53 4.23
CA ALA A 83 -13.66 -3.90 5.29
C ALA A 83 -12.98 -4.09 6.68
N PRO A 84 -13.20 -3.15 7.64
CA PRO A 84 -14.06 -1.95 7.54
C PRO A 84 -13.43 -0.81 6.75
N ILE A 85 -12.09 -0.74 6.66
CA ILE A 85 -11.35 0.30 5.98
C ILE A 85 -10.06 -0.27 5.37
N ARG A 86 -9.71 0.21 4.19
CA ARG A 86 -8.48 -0.16 3.50
C ARG A 86 -7.74 1.05 2.96
N LEU A 87 -6.44 0.89 2.78
CA LEU A 87 -5.61 1.85 2.07
C LEU A 87 -5.72 1.64 0.54
N VAL A 88 -5.67 2.74 -0.21
CA VAL A 88 -5.59 2.76 -1.67
C VAL A 88 -4.46 3.69 -2.08
N LEU A 89 -3.44 3.13 -2.74
CA LEU A 89 -2.24 3.83 -3.21
C LEU A 89 -2.05 3.49 -4.69
N PRO A 90 -2.62 4.30 -5.61
CA PRO A 90 -2.70 3.91 -7.02
C PRO A 90 -1.35 3.85 -7.74
N TRP A 91 -0.32 4.50 -7.21
CA TRP A 91 1.02 4.53 -7.80
C TRP A 91 1.96 3.43 -7.32
N LYS A 92 1.51 2.62 -6.35
CA LYS A 92 2.29 1.54 -5.74
C LYS A 92 1.77 0.16 -6.13
N TYR A 93 2.60 -0.85 -5.94
CA TYR A 93 2.16 -2.23 -6.08
C TYR A 93 1.05 -2.57 -5.07
N GLY A 94 0.12 -3.42 -5.49
CA GLY A 94 -1.12 -3.68 -4.78
C GLY A 94 -0.98 -4.19 -3.34
N PHE A 95 0.11 -4.90 -3.02
CA PHE A 95 0.36 -5.39 -1.68
C PHE A 95 0.58 -4.25 -0.65
N LYS A 96 1.03 -3.07 -1.10
CA LYS A 96 1.19 -1.88 -0.26
C LYS A 96 -0.15 -1.31 0.23
N SER A 97 -1.22 -1.59 -0.46
CA SER A 97 -2.59 -1.14 -0.13
C SER A 97 -3.24 -2.08 0.88
N ILE A 98 -2.79 -2.02 2.14
CA ILE A 98 -3.26 -2.86 3.24
C ILE A 98 -4.77 -2.84 3.39
N LYS A 99 -5.36 -4.02 3.69
CA LYS A 99 -6.79 -4.25 3.89
C LYS A 99 -7.14 -4.44 5.36
N SER A 100 -8.40 -4.18 5.70
CA SER A 100 -8.97 -4.48 7.02
C SER A 100 -8.14 -3.90 8.16
N ILE A 101 -7.86 -2.61 8.04
CA ILE A 101 -7.03 -1.86 8.98
C ILE A 101 -7.76 -1.78 10.32
N VAL A 102 -7.06 -2.10 11.41
CA VAL A 102 -7.55 -2.00 12.78
C VAL A 102 -6.75 -1.00 13.62
N GLU A 103 -5.54 -0.65 13.16
CA GLU A 103 -4.69 0.32 13.84
C GLU A 103 -3.92 1.14 12.82
N ILE A 104 -3.78 2.44 13.09
CA ILE A 104 -2.88 3.36 12.41
C ILE A 104 -2.10 4.10 13.50
N SER A 105 -0.78 3.98 13.48
CA SER A 105 0.10 4.64 14.44
C SER A 105 1.15 5.49 13.74
N PHE A 106 1.61 6.55 14.40
CA PHE A 106 2.71 7.40 13.94
C PHE A 106 4.02 6.95 14.58
N THR A 107 5.10 7.01 13.81
CA THR A 107 6.43 6.61 14.29
C THR A 107 7.51 7.57 13.80
N ASP A 108 8.58 7.70 14.58
CA ASP A 108 9.78 8.49 14.27
C ASP A 108 10.79 7.74 13.38
N ARG A 109 10.53 6.46 13.11
CA ARG A 109 11.39 5.57 12.30
C ARG A 109 10.57 4.86 11.24
N GLN A 110 11.23 4.48 10.15
CA GLN A 110 10.65 3.63 9.12
C GLN A 110 10.22 2.29 9.74
N PRO A 111 8.92 1.95 9.71
CA PRO A 111 8.46 0.66 10.22
C PRO A 111 8.84 -0.46 9.25
N SER A 112 8.98 -1.69 9.78
CA SER A 112 9.00 -2.88 8.93
C SER A 112 7.65 -3.05 8.23
N THR A 113 7.66 -3.73 7.08
CA THR A 113 6.45 -4.14 6.38
C THR A 113 6.40 -5.66 6.28
N PHE A 114 5.21 -6.22 6.11
CA PHE A 114 5.02 -7.67 6.06
C PHE A 114 5.92 -8.34 5.02
N TRP A 115 5.88 -7.83 3.77
CA TRP A 115 6.63 -8.42 2.68
C TRP A 115 8.13 -8.17 2.77
N SER A 116 8.57 -6.98 3.23
CA SER A 116 10.00 -6.72 3.44
C SER A 116 10.60 -7.56 4.57
N SER A 117 9.78 -7.98 5.52
CA SER A 117 10.21 -8.89 6.59
C SER A 117 10.21 -10.36 6.14
N LEU A 118 9.30 -10.74 5.23
CA LEU A 118 9.18 -12.10 4.71
C LEU A 118 10.24 -12.41 3.63
N GLY A 119 10.53 -11.43 2.75
CA GLY A 119 11.48 -11.58 1.65
C GLY A 119 12.23 -10.28 1.39
N PRO A 120 13.21 -9.93 2.23
CA PRO A 120 13.91 -8.64 2.15
C PRO A 120 14.68 -8.42 0.85
N ASP A 121 15.07 -9.51 0.17
CA ASP A 121 15.76 -9.46 -1.12
C ASP A 121 14.80 -9.22 -2.29
N GLU A 122 13.49 -9.36 -2.06
CA GLU A 122 12.46 -9.28 -3.10
C GLU A 122 11.53 -8.08 -2.93
N TYR A 123 11.29 -7.65 -1.69
CA TYR A 123 10.29 -6.63 -1.35
C TYR A 123 10.89 -5.55 -0.44
N GLY A 124 10.93 -4.34 -0.95
CA GLY A 124 11.34 -3.19 -0.15
C GLY A 124 10.16 -2.44 0.47
N PHE A 125 10.52 -1.42 1.24
CA PHE A 125 9.56 -0.57 1.94
C PHE A 125 8.67 0.24 0.98
N TRP A 126 9.24 0.78 -0.10
CA TRP A 126 8.57 1.77 -0.94
C TRP A 126 7.52 1.17 -1.86
N ALA A 127 7.82 0.05 -2.50
CA ALA A 127 6.91 -0.69 -3.39
C ALA A 127 6.26 0.18 -4.48
N ASN A 128 6.98 1.15 -5.02
CA ASN A 128 6.53 1.97 -6.14
C ASN A 128 6.55 1.17 -7.44
N VAL A 129 5.53 1.33 -8.30
CA VAL A 129 5.54 0.68 -9.60
C VAL A 129 6.63 1.28 -10.47
N ASN A 130 7.62 0.45 -10.81
CA ASN A 130 8.71 0.80 -11.71
C ASN A 130 9.02 -0.34 -12.67
N PRO A 131 8.75 -0.18 -14.00
CA PRO A 131 9.03 -1.21 -14.99
C PRO A 131 10.53 -1.46 -15.24
N ASP A 132 11.40 -0.52 -14.83
CA ASP A 132 12.85 -0.61 -15.06
C ASP A 132 13.57 -1.36 -13.92
N VAL A 133 12.86 -1.70 -12.86
CA VAL A 133 13.37 -2.51 -11.74
C VAL A 133 12.66 -3.84 -11.73
N ASP A 134 13.35 -4.88 -12.19
CA ASP A 134 12.83 -6.24 -12.24
C ASP A 134 12.75 -6.83 -10.81
N HIS A 135 11.68 -7.59 -10.55
CA HIS A 135 11.64 -8.47 -9.40
C HIS A 135 12.63 -9.64 -9.63
N PRO A 136 13.32 -10.20 -8.61
CA PRO A 136 14.30 -11.27 -8.80
C PRO A 136 13.78 -12.49 -9.55
N ARG A 137 12.46 -12.76 -9.51
CA ARG A 137 11.84 -13.95 -10.11
C ARG A 137 11.03 -13.67 -11.38
N TRP A 138 10.71 -12.42 -11.70
CA TRP A 138 9.93 -12.04 -12.90
C TRP A 138 10.18 -10.58 -13.33
N SER A 139 9.82 -10.27 -14.56
CA SER A 139 9.86 -8.91 -15.07
C SER A 139 8.55 -8.17 -14.80
N GLN A 140 8.64 -6.88 -14.48
CA GLN A 140 7.51 -5.97 -14.27
C GLN A 140 7.26 -5.04 -15.48
N LYS A 141 7.93 -5.29 -16.63
CA LYS A 141 7.89 -4.41 -17.81
C LYS A 141 6.54 -4.39 -18.54
N SER A 142 5.71 -5.39 -18.32
CA SER A 142 4.37 -5.44 -18.92
C SER A 142 3.32 -5.87 -17.91
N GLU A 143 2.12 -5.32 -18.06
CA GLU A 143 0.95 -5.67 -17.27
C GLU A 143 -0.16 -6.23 -18.15
N ARG A 144 -1.09 -6.96 -17.51
CA ARG A 144 -2.28 -7.50 -18.17
C ARG A 144 -3.52 -6.77 -17.69
N MET A 145 -4.27 -6.21 -18.61
CA MET A 145 -5.54 -5.53 -18.30
C MET A 145 -6.57 -6.53 -17.78
N LEU A 146 -7.15 -6.21 -16.64
CA LEU A 146 -8.30 -6.95 -16.12
C LEU A 146 -9.51 -6.69 -17.02
N GLY A 147 -10.21 -7.74 -17.43
CA GLY A 147 -11.39 -7.67 -18.27
C GLY A 147 -11.11 -7.94 -19.75
N THR A 148 -10.14 -7.29 -20.37
CA THR A 148 -9.78 -7.54 -21.79
C THR A 148 -8.71 -8.61 -21.96
N GLY A 149 -7.86 -8.80 -20.95
CA GLY A 149 -6.71 -9.69 -21.03
C GLY A 149 -5.55 -9.14 -21.89
N GLU A 150 -5.69 -7.95 -22.45
CA GLU A 150 -4.69 -7.29 -23.27
C GLU A 150 -3.40 -7.03 -22.47
N ARG A 151 -2.25 -7.28 -23.08
CA ARG A 151 -0.94 -6.89 -22.53
C ARG A 151 -0.54 -5.51 -23.00
N ARG A 152 -0.08 -4.70 -22.07
CA ARG A 152 0.48 -3.38 -22.36
C ARG A 152 1.76 -3.12 -21.57
N PRO A 153 2.62 -2.19 -21.99
CA PRO A 153 3.76 -1.75 -21.19
C PRO A 153 3.29 -1.21 -19.84
N THR A 154 4.00 -1.57 -18.77
CA THR A 154 3.80 -0.97 -17.45
C THR A 154 4.32 0.46 -17.46
N VAL A 155 3.56 1.39 -16.90
CA VAL A 155 3.97 2.78 -16.78
C VAL A 155 4.45 3.05 -15.36
N ILE A 156 5.59 3.77 -15.24
CA ILE A 156 6.14 4.16 -13.93
C ILE A 156 5.06 4.83 -13.06
N PHE A 157 5.00 4.49 -11.79
CA PHE A 157 3.98 4.94 -10.85
C PHE A 157 2.53 4.68 -11.34
N ASN A 158 2.30 3.66 -12.18
CA ASN A 158 1.00 3.42 -12.83
C ASN A 158 0.45 4.65 -13.60
N GLY A 159 1.33 5.53 -14.10
CA GLY A 159 0.94 6.76 -14.79
C GLY A 159 0.63 7.95 -13.87
N TYR A 160 0.84 7.84 -12.57
CA TYR A 160 0.63 8.94 -11.62
C TYR A 160 1.90 9.76 -11.31
N GLY A 161 2.91 9.70 -12.18
CA GLY A 161 4.21 10.35 -11.98
C GLY A 161 4.11 11.87 -11.71
N GLU A 162 3.21 12.59 -12.39
CA GLU A 162 3.01 14.02 -12.19
C GLU A 162 2.61 14.37 -10.74
N HIS A 163 1.89 13.47 -10.07
CA HIS A 163 1.39 13.68 -8.72
C HIS A 163 2.35 13.21 -7.62
N VAL A 164 3.27 12.28 -7.91
CA VAL A 164 4.04 11.61 -6.86
C VAL A 164 5.55 11.63 -7.04
N SER A 165 6.09 11.90 -8.25
CA SER A 165 7.53 11.82 -8.50
C SER A 165 8.36 12.77 -7.64
N HIS A 166 7.79 13.89 -7.22
CA HIS A 166 8.44 14.86 -6.33
C HIS A 166 8.75 14.30 -4.94
N LEU A 167 8.02 13.27 -4.47
CA LEU A 167 8.23 12.62 -3.18
C LEU A 167 9.53 11.78 -3.16
N TYR A 168 10.07 11.44 -4.34
CA TYR A 168 11.19 10.51 -4.53
C TYR A 168 12.41 11.19 -5.17
N ARG A 169 12.71 12.42 -4.79
CA ARG A 169 13.85 13.19 -5.28
C ARG A 169 14.91 13.39 -4.19
N PRO A 170 16.22 13.25 -4.53
CA PRO A 170 16.74 12.71 -5.78
C PRO A 170 16.38 11.23 -5.95
N PRO A 171 16.18 10.76 -7.20
CA PRO A 171 15.78 9.37 -7.42
C PRO A 171 16.88 8.43 -6.92
N ARG A 172 16.52 7.53 -6.01
CA ARG A 172 17.38 6.49 -5.46
C ARG A 172 16.77 5.14 -5.80
N ARG A 173 17.64 4.13 -6.05
CA ARG A 173 17.17 2.78 -6.38
C ARG A 173 16.23 2.21 -5.32
N GLU A 174 16.50 2.49 -4.05
CA GLU A 174 15.68 2.05 -2.92
C GLU A 174 14.21 2.52 -2.97
N PHE A 175 13.91 3.66 -3.66
CA PHE A 175 12.55 4.17 -3.80
C PHE A 175 11.66 3.32 -4.73
N PHE A 176 12.22 2.29 -5.36
CA PHE A 176 11.54 1.46 -6.34
C PHE A 176 11.41 -0.01 -5.92
N TYR A 177 11.68 -0.25 -4.66
CA TYR A 177 11.47 -1.56 -4.05
C TYR A 177 10.32 -1.55 -3.05
#